data_5a4c06bf3e8a59184670f0207090579d
#
_entry.id   5a4c06bf3e8a59184670f0207090579d
#
_cell.length_a   1.000
_cell.length_b   1.000
_cell.length_c   1.000
_cell.angle_alpha   90.00
_cell.angle_beta   90.00
_cell.angle_gamma   90.00
#
_symmetry.space_group_name_H-M   'P 1'
#
loop_
_entity.id
_entity.type
_entity.pdbx_description
1 polymer ?
#
loop_
_entity_poly.entity_id
_entity_poly.type
_entity_poly.pdbx_seq_one_letter_code
_entity_poly.pdbx_strand_id
1 'polypeptide(L)' 'MPGRDCPMCGETMRLNEKEHADHVPGAPQPVVTKTREWICPECDYFEDVDDGGDQ' A
#
# COMPACT_ATOMS: atom_id res chain seq x y z
N MET A 1 -9.08 14.49 7.21
CA MET A 1 -9.00 13.05 7.34
C MET A 1 -8.72 12.43 6.00
N PRO A 2 -7.66 11.71 5.92
CA PRO A 2 -7.35 11.03 4.68
C PRO A 2 -8.29 9.86 4.49
N GLY A 3 -9.14 9.99 3.58
CA GLY A 3 -10.04 8.93 3.22
C GLY A 3 -10.26 8.98 1.74
N ARG A 4 -10.48 7.84 1.15
CA ARG A 4 -10.78 7.77 -0.25
C ARG A 4 -12.11 7.08 -0.43
N ASP A 5 -12.86 7.59 -1.37
CA ASP A 5 -14.12 6.96 -1.72
C ASP A 5 -13.86 5.90 -2.77
N CYS A 6 -14.43 4.74 -2.56
CA CYS A 6 -14.32 3.68 -3.54
C CYS A 6 -15.11 4.09 -4.79
N PRO A 7 -14.47 4.06 -5.96
CA PRO A 7 -15.18 4.43 -7.19
C PRO A 7 -16.19 3.38 -7.62
N MET A 8 -16.14 2.21 -7.02
CA MET A 8 -17.06 1.15 -7.40
C MET A 8 -18.33 1.17 -6.60
N CYS A 9 -18.22 1.34 -5.30
CA CYS A 9 -19.40 1.28 -4.46
C CYS A 9 -19.60 2.54 -3.62
N GLY A 10 -18.62 3.41 -3.60
CA GLY A 10 -18.75 4.66 -2.87
C GLY A 10 -18.45 4.56 -1.39
N GLU A 11 -18.00 3.44 -0.95
CA GLU A 11 -17.65 3.29 0.46
C GLU A 11 -16.29 3.91 0.73
N THR A 12 -16.06 4.17 2.00
CA THR A 12 -14.77 4.71 2.40
C THR A 12 -13.74 3.60 2.41
N MET A 13 -12.67 3.81 1.68
CA MET A 13 -11.61 2.83 1.61
C MET A 13 -10.68 2.98 2.79
N ARG A 14 -9.94 1.93 3.06
CA ARG A 14 -8.98 1.89 4.16
C ARG A 14 -7.58 1.84 3.60
N LEU A 15 -6.68 2.50 4.30
CA LEU A 15 -5.28 2.46 3.93
C LEU A 15 -4.63 1.26 4.58
N ASN A 16 -4.04 0.42 3.76
CA ASN A 16 -3.35 -0.77 4.22
C ASN A 16 -1.87 -0.62 3.93
N GLU A 17 -1.05 -0.80 4.94
CA GLU A 17 0.39 -0.69 4.81
C GLU A 17 1.01 -2.05 4.91
N LYS A 18 1.93 -2.32 4.01
CA LYS A 18 2.66 -3.58 4.00
C LYS A 18 4.15 -3.30 4.01
N GLU A 19 4.87 -4.16 4.68
CA GLU A 19 6.30 -4.05 4.73
C GLU A 19 6.89 -5.38 4.27
N HIS A 20 7.80 -5.29 3.34
CA HIS A 20 8.40 -6.48 2.75
C HIS A 20 9.91 -6.39 2.88
N ALA A 21 10.51 -7.42 3.43
CA ALA A 21 11.95 -7.46 3.60
C ALA A 21 12.53 -8.56 2.71
N ASP A 22 13.50 -8.18 1.91
CA ASP A 22 14.17 -9.11 1.02
C ASP A 22 15.61 -9.28 1.46
N HIS A 23 16.03 -10.52 1.52
CA HIS A 23 17.42 -10.82 1.79
C HIS A 23 18.18 -10.94 0.47
N VAL A 24 19.15 -10.08 0.31
CA VAL A 24 19.97 -10.09 -0.88
C VAL A 24 21.32 -10.68 -0.51
N PRO A 25 21.76 -11.75 -1.20
CA PRO A 25 23.08 -12.33 -0.90
C PRO A 25 24.18 -11.31 -1.10
N GLY A 26 25.04 -11.22 -0.13
CA GLY A 26 26.15 -10.28 -0.21
C GLY A 26 25.84 -8.92 0.34
N ALA A 27 24.58 -8.65 0.66
CA ALA A 27 24.21 -7.36 1.24
C ALA A 27 24.32 -7.43 2.75
N PRO A 28 24.82 -6.37 3.38
CA PRO A 28 24.94 -6.36 4.83
C PRO A 28 23.61 -6.28 5.54
N GLN A 29 22.60 -5.78 4.87
CA GLN A 29 21.29 -5.60 5.46
C GLN A 29 20.24 -6.00 4.46
N PRO A 30 19.09 -6.44 4.96
CA PRO A 30 17.98 -6.72 4.06
C PRO A 30 17.40 -5.44 3.49
N VAL A 31 16.87 -5.55 2.30
CA VAL A 31 16.19 -4.43 1.67
C VAL A 31 14.75 -4.43 2.13
N VAL A 32 14.34 -3.33 2.74
CA VAL A 32 12.98 -3.21 3.24
C VAL A 32 12.21 -2.30 2.31
N THR A 33 11.10 -2.80 1.82
CA THR A 33 10.23 -2.05 0.92
C THR A 33 8.88 -1.87 1.59
N LYS A 34 8.41 -0.64 1.62
CA LYS A 34 7.11 -0.35 2.18
C LYS A 34 6.16 -0.01 1.07
N THR A 35 4.99 -0.61 1.11
CA THR A 35 3.95 -0.34 0.14
C THR A 35 2.67 0.00 0.85
N ARG A 36 1.86 0.81 0.20
CA ARG A 36 0.56 1.20 0.72
C ARG A 36 -0.46 0.96 -0.35
N GLU A 37 -1.64 0.60 0.10
CA GLU A 37 -2.73 0.39 -0.84
C GLU A 37 -4.03 0.73 -0.17
N TRP A 38 -4.97 1.22 -0.97
CA TRP A 38 -6.30 1.50 -0.50
C TRP A 38 -7.17 0.29 -0.79
N ILE A 39 -7.89 -0.16 0.20
CA ILE A 39 -8.72 -1.33 0.07
C ILE A 39 -10.13 -0.98 0.50
N CYS A 40 -11.08 -1.34 -0.33
CA CYS A 40 -12.48 -1.16 0.00
C CYS A 40 -12.97 -2.41 0.71
N PRO A 41 -13.51 -2.25 1.92
CA PRO A 41 -13.99 -3.43 2.64
C PRO A 41 -15.30 -3.99 2.11
N GLU A 42 -15.97 -3.25 1.24
CA GLU A 42 -17.27 -3.69 0.75
C GLU A 42 -17.16 -4.48 -0.53
N CYS A 43 -16.40 -3.98 -1.48
CA CYS A 43 -16.34 -4.61 -2.79
C CYS A 43 -14.96 -5.15 -3.13
N ASP A 44 -14.06 -5.13 -2.18
CA ASP A 44 -12.71 -5.66 -2.37
C ASP A 44 -11.91 -4.92 -3.43
N TYR A 45 -12.33 -3.73 -3.75
CA TYR A 45 -11.58 -2.92 -4.69
C TYR A 45 -10.31 -2.41 -4.01
N PHE A 46 -9.22 -2.36 -4.74
CA PHE A 46 -7.99 -1.85 -4.15
C PHE A 46 -7.21 -1.05 -5.18
N GLU A 47 -6.42 -0.12 -4.68
CA GLU A 47 -5.56 0.73 -5.49
C GLU A 47 -4.22 0.83 -4.82
N ASP A 48 -3.18 0.81 -5.64
CA ASP A 48 -1.85 1.04 -5.12
C ASP A 48 -1.65 2.52 -4.86
N VAL A 49 -1.06 2.83 -3.72
CA VAL A 49 -0.68 4.20 -3.43
C VAL A 49 0.79 4.34 -3.79
N ASP A 50 1.04 5.17 -4.77
CA ASP A 50 2.41 5.44 -5.16
C ASP A 50 2.93 6.52 -4.24
N ASP A 51 3.65 6.11 -3.26
CA ASP A 51 4.13 7.04 -2.26
C ASP A 51 5.34 7.79 -2.73
N GLY A 52 5.58 7.75 -3.97
CA GLY A 52 6.51 8.59 -4.57
C GLY A 52 7.90 8.42 -4.10
N GLY A 53 8.15 7.65 -3.73
CA GLY A 53 9.44 7.67 -3.44
C GLY A 53 10.15 8.90 -3.91
N ASP A 54 10.16 9.38 -3.92
CA ASP A 54 10.84 10.13 -4.23
C ASP A 54 11.67 10.58 -4.08
N GLN A 55 11.77 10.49 -4.12
CA GLN A 55 12.58 10.68 -4.14
C GLN A 55 13.06 10.76 -4.23
#